data_581988db8f07ceeebf995b50382532af
#
_entry.id   581988db8f07ceeebf995b50382532af
#
_cell.length_a   1.000
_cell.length_b   1.000
_cell.length_c   1.000
_cell.angle_alpha   90.00
_cell.angle_beta   90.00
_cell.angle_gamma   90.00
#
_symmetry.space_group_name_H-M   'P 1'
#
loop_
_entity.id
_entity.type
_entity.pdbx_description
1 polymer ?
#
loop_
_entity_poly.entity_id
_entity_poly.type
_entity_poly.pdbx_seq_one_letter_code
_entity_poly.pdbx_strand_id
1 'polypeptide(L)'
;MSDAFEENIEQAAAEEQVVNFDQGWFVIQTYSGYENKVKENLLERAQTYNMTDNILRIEIPTETVDKEVNGKRKEVEENLFPGYVLVEMNMTDEAWFVVRNTPNVTGFVGSHGNRSKPTPLFEEEIQEILQGMGKVVREITFDIHVGKRVKIIYGAFSGFEGRSQKSMVTK
;
A
#
# COMPACT_ATOMS: atom_id res chain seq x y z
N MET A 1 -38.17 -5.11 28.44
CA MET A 1 -37.25 -6.15 27.89
C MET A 1 -36.98 -6.01 26.39
N SER A 2 -37.59 -5.03 25.74
CA SER A 2 -37.42 -4.81 24.28
C SER A 2 -36.26 -3.83 23.98
N ASP A 3 -35.98 -2.91 24.86
CA ASP A 3 -35.06 -1.79 24.60
C ASP A 3 -33.56 -2.21 24.55
N ALA A 4 -33.18 -3.26 25.31
CA ALA A 4 -31.81 -3.76 25.30
C ALA A 4 -31.47 -4.60 24.05
N PHE A 5 -32.49 -5.08 23.34
CA PHE A 5 -32.29 -5.86 22.11
C PHE A 5 -32.18 -4.95 20.87
N GLU A 6 -32.85 -3.83 20.90
CA GLU A 6 -32.78 -2.82 19.83
C GLU A 6 -31.47 -2.01 19.89
N GLU A 7 -30.99 -1.65 21.10
CA GLU A 7 -29.67 -1.01 21.25
C GLU A 7 -28.51 -1.89 20.79
N ASN A 8 -28.62 -3.22 20.94
CA ASN A 8 -27.57 -4.14 20.50
C ASN A 8 -27.55 -4.36 18.98
N ILE A 9 -28.67 -4.11 18.30
CA ILE A 9 -28.78 -4.18 16.84
C ILE A 9 -28.26 -2.88 16.21
N GLU A 10 -28.48 -1.74 16.86
CA GLU A 10 -27.96 -0.46 16.39
C GLU A 10 -26.44 -0.34 16.57
N GLN A 11 -25.87 -0.88 17.64
CA GLN A 11 -24.41 -0.93 17.82
C GLN A 11 -23.71 -1.93 16.89
N ALA A 12 -24.38 -3.02 16.51
CA ALA A 12 -23.83 -3.98 15.56
C ALA A 12 -23.92 -3.47 14.09
N ALA A 13 -24.77 -2.49 13.81
CA ALA A 13 -24.88 -1.87 12.48
C ALA A 13 -23.90 -0.72 12.24
N ALA A 14 -23.20 -0.26 13.29
CA ALA A 14 -22.33 0.93 13.23
C ALA A 14 -20.86 0.63 12.97
N GLU A 15 -20.46 -0.63 12.88
CA GLU A 15 -19.14 -1.00 12.35
C GLU A 15 -19.22 -1.30 10.84
N GLU A 16 -19.66 -0.32 10.05
CA GLU A 16 -19.21 -0.24 8.67
C GLU A 16 -17.70 -0.04 8.74
N GLN A 17 -16.94 -1.12 8.55
CA GLN A 17 -15.53 -1.00 8.25
C GLN A 17 -15.43 -0.18 6.95
N VAL A 18 -15.19 1.11 7.11
CA VAL A 18 -14.83 1.99 6.01
C VAL A 18 -13.49 1.48 5.53
N VAL A 19 -13.51 0.62 4.52
CA VAL A 19 -12.29 0.28 3.78
C VAL A 19 -11.83 1.60 3.17
N ASN A 20 -10.79 2.16 3.73
CA ASN A 20 -10.25 3.43 3.29
C ASN A 20 -9.51 3.17 1.97
N PHE A 21 -10.21 3.34 0.85
CA PHE A 21 -9.65 3.16 -0.49
C PHE A 21 -8.54 4.17 -0.83
N ASP A 22 -8.37 5.17 0.02
CA ASP A 22 -7.27 6.13 -0.11
C ASP A 22 -5.96 5.59 0.48
N GLN A 23 -6.00 4.53 1.28
CA GLN A 23 -4.82 3.86 1.84
C GLN A 23 -4.41 2.72 0.93
N GLY A 24 -3.11 2.67 0.61
CA GLY A 24 -2.56 1.59 -0.19
C GLY A 24 -1.07 1.75 -0.41
N TRP A 25 -0.54 0.82 -1.17
CA TRP A 25 0.84 0.85 -1.63
C TRP A 25 0.95 1.53 -2.98
N PHE A 26 1.86 2.46 -3.06
CA PHE A 26 2.15 3.24 -4.26
C PHE A 26 3.62 3.08 -4.62
N VAL A 27 3.89 3.16 -5.90
CA VAL A 27 5.26 3.14 -6.42
C VAL A 27 5.68 4.56 -6.78
N ILE A 28 6.80 4.99 -6.24
CA ILE A 28 7.45 6.22 -6.65
C ILE A 28 8.70 5.91 -7.48
N GLN A 29 8.93 6.73 -8.48
CA GLN A 29 10.11 6.68 -9.31
C GLN A 29 11.14 7.68 -8.80
N THR A 30 12.39 7.23 -8.75
CA THR A 30 13.53 8.01 -8.31
C THR A 30 14.66 7.93 -9.33
N TYR A 31 15.68 8.73 -9.18
CA TYR A 31 16.93 8.50 -9.89
C TYR A 31 17.59 7.21 -9.37
N SER A 32 18.07 6.36 -10.27
CA SER A 32 18.78 5.12 -9.92
C SER A 32 19.97 5.40 -9.00
N GLY A 33 20.08 4.65 -7.92
CA GLY A 33 21.11 4.82 -6.91
C GLY A 33 20.76 5.78 -5.78
N TYR A 34 19.62 6.48 -5.87
CA TYR A 34 19.14 7.41 -4.85
C TYR A 34 18.00 6.86 -3.99
N GLU A 35 17.67 5.58 -4.13
CA GLU A 35 16.53 4.95 -3.44
C GLU A 35 16.66 5.09 -1.92
N ASN A 36 17.81 4.79 -1.35
CA ASN A 36 18.08 4.93 0.08
C ASN A 36 17.97 6.39 0.54
N LYS A 37 18.51 7.30 -0.25
CA LYS A 37 18.46 8.75 0.06
C LYS A 37 17.02 9.27 0.02
N VAL A 38 16.23 8.79 -0.92
CA VAL A 38 14.80 9.10 -0.99
C VAL A 38 14.05 8.57 0.22
N LYS A 39 14.33 7.32 0.64
CA LYS A 39 13.72 6.74 1.85
C LYS A 39 14.02 7.59 3.09
N GLU A 40 15.28 7.98 3.30
CA GLU A 40 15.67 8.85 4.41
C GLU A 40 14.97 10.21 4.36
N ASN A 41 14.98 10.85 3.20
CA ASN A 41 14.34 12.15 3.01
C ASN A 41 12.82 12.10 3.22
N LEU A 42 12.17 11.02 2.80
CA LEU A 42 10.73 10.82 3.02
C LEU A 42 10.40 10.65 4.50
N LEU A 43 11.20 9.86 5.23
CA LEU A 43 11.03 9.67 6.67
C LEU A 43 11.19 10.99 7.42
N GLU A 44 12.22 11.77 7.09
CA GLU A 44 12.46 13.08 7.68
C GLU A 44 11.32 14.05 7.38
N ARG A 45 10.84 14.09 6.14
CA ARG A 45 9.73 14.94 5.74
C ARG A 45 8.41 14.52 6.40
N ALA A 46 8.15 13.22 6.51
CA ALA A 46 6.97 12.72 7.20
C ALA A 46 6.93 13.21 8.67
N GLN A 47 8.07 13.25 9.35
CA GLN A 47 8.20 13.80 10.69
C GLN A 47 8.03 15.32 10.70
N THR A 48 8.74 16.03 9.82
CA THR A 48 8.76 17.50 9.78
C THR A 48 7.37 18.08 9.46
N TYR A 49 6.62 17.44 8.59
CA TYR A 49 5.27 17.89 8.19
C TYR A 49 4.14 17.21 8.96
N ASN A 50 4.44 16.44 10.01
CA ASN A 50 3.47 15.67 10.80
C ASN A 50 2.63 14.72 9.94
N MET A 51 3.25 14.06 8.98
CA MET A 51 2.62 13.13 8.03
C MET A 51 2.87 11.66 8.37
N THR A 52 3.32 11.36 9.58
CA THR A 52 3.62 9.99 10.04
C THR A 52 2.38 9.09 10.07
N ASP A 53 1.19 9.68 10.24
CA ASP A 53 -0.08 8.95 10.17
C ASP A 53 -0.54 8.71 8.73
N ASN A 54 0.03 9.43 7.77
CA ASN A 54 -0.32 9.34 6.37
C ASN A 54 0.73 8.57 5.55
N ILE A 55 2.01 8.70 5.88
CA ILE A 55 3.11 7.96 5.26
C ILE A 55 3.54 6.88 6.26
N LEU A 56 3.05 5.66 6.04
CA LEU A 56 3.11 4.58 7.03
C LEU A 56 4.38 3.76 6.92
N ARG A 57 4.74 3.35 5.70
CA ARG A 57 5.92 2.52 5.44
C ARG A 57 6.57 2.91 4.12
N ILE A 58 7.90 2.77 4.08
CA ILE A 58 8.69 3.01 2.88
C ILE A 58 9.63 1.84 2.72
N GLU A 59 9.50 1.12 1.61
CA GLU A 59 10.29 -0.06 1.32
C GLU A 59 10.98 0.07 -0.04
N ILE A 60 12.23 -0.37 -0.07
CA ILE A 60 13.00 -0.49 -1.32
C ILE A 60 12.93 -1.97 -1.70
N PRO A 61 12.39 -2.34 -2.88
CA PRO A 61 12.30 -3.73 -3.28
C PRO A 61 13.69 -4.31 -3.54
N THR A 62 14.16 -5.13 -2.60
CA THR A 62 15.47 -5.80 -2.65
C THR A 62 15.30 -7.30 -2.53
N GLU A 63 16.25 -8.03 -3.09
CA GLU A 63 16.41 -9.46 -2.86
C GLU A 63 17.81 -9.76 -2.34
N THR A 64 17.94 -10.80 -1.55
CA THR A 64 19.23 -11.29 -1.10
C THR A 64 19.77 -12.30 -2.11
N VAL A 65 20.91 -11.99 -2.70
CA VAL A 65 21.59 -12.87 -3.66
C VAL A 65 22.97 -13.26 -3.15
N ASP A 66 23.33 -14.52 -3.39
CA ASP A 66 24.70 -14.99 -3.09
C ASP A 66 25.64 -14.55 -4.20
N LYS A 67 26.59 -13.69 -3.87
CA LYS A 67 27.66 -13.29 -4.78
C LYS A 67 29.02 -13.75 -4.31
N GLU A 68 29.84 -14.16 -5.24
CA GLU A 68 31.24 -14.41 -4.99
C GLU A 68 32.02 -13.09 -5.07
N VAL A 69 32.49 -12.62 -3.93
CA VAL A 69 33.32 -11.42 -3.82
C VAL A 69 34.67 -11.84 -3.26
N ASN A 70 35.74 -11.66 -4.04
CA ASN A 70 37.13 -12.02 -3.67
C ASN A 70 37.27 -13.51 -3.28
N GLY A 71 36.62 -14.43 -4.01
CA GLY A 71 36.68 -15.86 -3.74
C GLY A 71 35.86 -16.34 -2.54
N LYS A 72 35.07 -15.48 -1.93
CA LYS A 72 34.17 -15.80 -0.81
C LYS A 72 32.72 -15.54 -1.20
N ARG A 73 31.84 -16.49 -0.90
CA ARG A 73 30.40 -16.27 -1.01
C ARG A 73 29.94 -15.28 0.06
N LYS A 74 29.26 -14.25 -0.36
CA LYS A 74 28.61 -13.26 0.51
C LYS A 74 27.18 -13.05 0.05
N GLU A 75 26.29 -12.99 1.01
CA GLU A 75 24.94 -12.51 0.79
C GLU A 75 24.98 -10.99 0.57
N VAL A 76 24.45 -10.54 -0.54
CA VAL A 76 24.37 -9.12 -0.91
C VAL A 76 22.92 -8.79 -1.24
N GLU A 77 22.44 -7.69 -0.72
CA GLU A 77 21.14 -7.16 -1.11
C GLU A 77 21.25 -6.42 -2.43
N GLU A 78 20.41 -6.79 -3.39
CA GLU A 78 20.28 -6.13 -4.69
C GLU A 78 18.89 -5.60 -4.90
N ASN A 79 18.79 -4.42 -5.50
CA ASN A 79 17.49 -3.85 -5.85
C ASN A 79 16.85 -4.66 -6.97
N LEU A 80 15.64 -5.17 -6.72
CA LEU A 80 14.82 -5.85 -7.72
C LEU A 80 14.41 -4.90 -8.85
N PHE A 81 14.07 -3.68 -8.46
CA PHE A 81 13.61 -2.63 -9.38
C PHE A 81 14.39 -1.34 -9.11
N PRO A 82 15.59 -1.17 -9.70
CA PRO A 82 16.38 0.05 -9.54
C PRO A 82 15.60 1.29 -9.97
N GLY A 83 15.63 2.32 -9.16
CA GLY A 83 14.91 3.57 -9.41
C GLY A 83 13.45 3.58 -8.96
N TYR A 84 13.01 2.57 -8.21
CA TYR A 84 11.65 2.46 -7.67
C TYR A 84 11.66 2.26 -6.16
N VAL A 85 10.74 2.93 -5.48
CA VAL A 85 10.52 2.81 -4.04
C VAL A 85 9.03 2.62 -3.78
N LEU A 86 8.71 1.72 -2.86
CA LEU A 86 7.35 1.43 -2.44
C LEU A 86 7.00 2.27 -1.23
N VAL A 87 5.84 2.90 -1.26
CA VAL A 87 5.33 3.71 -0.15
C VAL A 87 3.91 3.27 0.20
N GLU A 88 3.72 2.81 1.44
CA GLU A 88 2.39 2.61 2.01
C GLU A 88 1.92 3.92 2.61
N MET A 89 0.85 4.47 2.08
CA MET A 89 0.37 5.77 2.52
C MET A 89 -1.14 5.94 2.34
N ASN A 90 -1.69 6.88 3.10
CA ASN A 90 -3.01 7.45 2.83
C ASN A 90 -2.85 8.55 1.78
N MET A 91 -3.51 8.41 0.65
CA MET A 91 -3.38 9.33 -0.49
C MET A 91 -4.21 10.59 -0.27
N THR A 92 -3.79 11.43 0.67
CA THR A 92 -4.29 12.79 0.83
C THR A 92 -3.56 13.75 -0.11
N ASP A 93 -4.10 14.93 -0.34
CA ASP A 93 -3.46 15.95 -1.18
C ASP A 93 -2.14 16.40 -0.57
N GLU A 94 -2.10 16.55 0.74
CA GLU A 94 -0.91 16.95 1.49
C GLU A 94 0.18 15.87 1.42
N ALA A 95 -0.17 14.61 1.67
CA ALA A 95 0.78 13.51 1.61
C ALA A 95 1.31 13.30 0.19
N TRP A 96 0.46 13.38 -0.82
CA TRP A 96 0.84 13.34 -2.21
C TRP A 96 1.85 14.44 -2.56
N PHE A 97 1.58 15.68 -2.10
CA PHE A 97 2.45 16.82 -2.33
C PHE A 97 3.81 16.63 -1.66
N VAL A 98 3.85 16.19 -0.40
CA VAL A 98 5.10 15.95 0.34
C VAL A 98 5.96 14.89 -0.33
N VAL A 99 5.37 13.76 -0.72
CA VAL A 99 6.10 12.68 -1.39
C VAL A 99 6.62 13.13 -2.75
N ARG A 100 5.78 13.75 -3.56
CA ARG A 100 6.16 14.19 -4.89
C ARG A 100 7.27 15.23 -4.91
N ASN A 101 7.29 16.13 -3.95
CA ASN A 101 8.29 17.19 -3.83
C ASN A 101 9.52 16.79 -3.01
N THR A 102 9.66 15.52 -2.68
CA THR A 102 10.87 15.01 -2.03
C THR A 102 12.04 15.02 -3.01
N PRO A 103 13.24 15.47 -2.61
CA PRO A 103 14.42 15.46 -3.46
C PRO A 103 14.69 14.07 -4.06
N ASN A 104 15.08 14.03 -5.33
CA ASN A 104 15.36 12.83 -6.12
C ASN A 104 14.15 11.95 -6.47
N VAL A 105 12.94 12.32 -6.07
CA VAL A 105 11.70 11.72 -6.56
C VAL A 105 11.32 12.38 -7.88
N THR A 106 11.11 11.59 -8.92
CA THR A 106 10.69 12.06 -10.24
C THR A 106 9.18 12.07 -10.41
N GLY A 107 8.46 11.24 -9.68
CA GLY A 107 7.01 11.18 -9.66
C GLY A 107 6.47 9.84 -9.18
N PHE A 108 5.15 9.72 -9.21
CA PHE A 108 4.46 8.46 -8.97
C PHE A 108 4.30 7.66 -10.25
N VAL A 109 4.45 6.34 -10.16
CA VAL A 109 4.12 5.44 -11.26
C VAL A 109 2.59 5.30 -11.36
N GLY A 110 2.06 5.30 -12.59
CA GLY A 110 0.61 5.22 -12.83
C GLY A 110 -0.15 6.53 -12.64
N SER A 111 0.55 7.63 -12.42
CA SER A 111 -0.05 8.96 -12.42
C SER A 111 -0.21 9.47 -13.85
N HIS A 112 -1.42 9.82 -14.25
CA HIS A 112 -1.71 10.38 -15.57
C HIS A 112 -1.58 11.91 -15.51
N GLY A 113 -0.35 12.40 -15.74
CA GLY A 113 -0.05 13.83 -15.73
C GLY A 113 0.30 14.40 -14.35
N ASN A 114 0.66 15.70 -14.35
CA ASN A 114 1.26 16.37 -13.18
C ASN A 114 0.34 16.59 -11.98
N ARG A 115 -0.95 16.28 -12.08
CA ARG A 115 -1.96 16.59 -11.07
C ARG A 115 -2.89 15.43 -10.72
N SER A 116 -2.70 14.25 -11.32
CA SER A 116 -3.53 13.11 -11.00
C SER A 116 -2.87 12.24 -9.91
N LYS A 117 -3.68 11.82 -8.96
CA LYS A 117 -3.25 10.84 -7.95
C LYS A 117 -3.01 9.50 -8.63
N PRO A 118 -1.98 8.75 -8.25
CA PRO A 118 -1.70 7.44 -8.79
C PRO A 118 -2.72 6.42 -8.32
N THR A 119 -2.80 5.31 -9.02
CA THR A 119 -3.54 4.13 -8.59
C THR A 119 -2.66 3.29 -7.65
N PRO A 120 -3.19 2.79 -6.53
CA PRO A 120 -2.44 1.89 -5.66
C PRO A 120 -2.16 0.56 -6.35
N LEU A 121 -1.10 -0.10 -5.94
CA LEU A 121 -0.82 -1.48 -6.34
C LEU A 121 -1.88 -2.43 -5.79
N PHE A 122 -2.14 -3.51 -6.52
CA PHE A 122 -2.99 -4.58 -6.01
C PHE A 122 -2.31 -5.29 -4.85
N GLU A 123 -3.13 -5.75 -3.91
CA GLU A 123 -2.65 -6.45 -2.72
C GLU A 123 -1.75 -7.65 -3.07
N GLU A 124 -2.13 -8.40 -4.09
CA GLU A 124 -1.39 -9.56 -4.57
C GLU A 124 0.02 -9.19 -5.05
N GLU A 125 0.16 -8.10 -5.81
CA GLU A 125 1.44 -7.61 -6.30
C GLU A 125 2.38 -7.21 -5.16
N ILE A 126 1.82 -6.53 -4.16
CA ILE A 126 2.57 -6.13 -2.96
C ILE A 126 2.99 -7.34 -2.14
N GLN A 127 2.12 -8.31 -1.96
CA GLN A 127 2.44 -9.52 -1.21
C GLN A 127 3.61 -10.28 -1.82
N GLU A 128 3.62 -10.44 -3.12
CA GLU A 128 4.73 -11.10 -3.82
C GLU A 128 6.06 -10.37 -3.62
N ILE A 129 6.06 -9.03 -3.73
CA ILE A 129 7.26 -8.23 -3.56
C ILE A 129 7.76 -8.29 -2.11
N LEU A 130 6.88 -8.09 -1.12
CA LEU A 130 7.27 -8.09 0.29
C LEU A 130 7.70 -9.47 0.79
N GLN A 131 7.09 -10.55 0.30
CA GLN A 131 7.52 -11.91 0.60
C GLN A 131 8.90 -12.19 0.03
N GLY A 132 9.17 -11.76 -1.20
CA GLY A 132 10.50 -11.85 -1.81
C GLY A 132 11.58 -11.12 -1.00
N MET A 133 11.22 -10.07 -0.31
CA MET A 133 12.10 -9.32 0.61
C MET A 133 12.23 -9.94 2.00
N GLY A 134 11.51 -11.03 2.30
CA GLY A 134 11.43 -11.59 3.65
C GLY A 134 10.69 -10.71 4.66
N LYS A 135 9.90 -9.75 4.19
CA LYS A 135 9.08 -8.88 5.03
C LYS A 135 7.76 -9.56 5.39
N VAL A 136 7.32 -9.35 6.61
CA VAL A 136 6.01 -9.84 7.06
C VAL A 136 4.93 -9.00 6.41
N VAL A 137 4.10 -9.65 5.63
CA VAL A 137 2.88 -9.05 5.09
C VAL A 137 1.82 -9.10 6.19
N ARG A 138 1.15 -7.97 6.44
CA ARG A 138 -0.07 -8.01 7.25
C ARG A 138 -1.15 -8.70 6.42
N GLU A 139 -1.60 -9.85 6.87
CA GLU A 139 -2.81 -10.43 6.30
C GLU A 139 -3.97 -9.46 6.56
N ILE A 140 -4.40 -8.78 5.52
CA ILE A 140 -5.66 -8.04 5.57
C ILE A 140 -6.74 -9.11 5.42
N THR A 141 -7.17 -9.67 6.52
CA THR A 141 -8.33 -10.54 6.56
C THR A 141 -9.55 -9.65 6.31
N PHE A 142 -10.02 -9.65 5.08
CA PHE A 142 -11.35 -9.13 4.79
C PHE A 142 -12.35 -10.09 5.43
N ASP A 143 -12.96 -9.69 6.52
CA ASP A 143 -14.04 -10.44 7.15
C ASP A 143 -15.35 -10.25 6.36
N ILE A 144 -15.28 -10.53 5.06
CA ILE A 144 -16.43 -10.52 4.18
C ILE A 144 -17.02 -11.92 4.18
N HIS A 145 -18.02 -12.13 5.01
CA HIS A 145 -18.76 -13.39 5.02
C HIS A 145 -19.51 -13.60 3.69
N VAL A 146 -19.49 -14.85 3.21
CA VAL A 146 -20.24 -15.25 2.01
C VAL A 146 -21.72 -14.90 2.18
N GLY A 147 -22.31 -14.25 1.17
CA GLY A 147 -23.69 -13.82 1.16
C GLY A 147 -23.93 -12.40 1.66
N LYS A 148 -22.92 -11.68 2.14
CA LYS A 148 -23.04 -10.28 2.56
C LYS A 148 -23.25 -9.37 1.34
N ARG A 149 -24.15 -8.41 1.45
CA ARG A 149 -24.27 -7.36 0.43
C ARG A 149 -23.07 -6.45 0.46
N VAL A 150 -22.49 -6.24 -0.70
CA VAL A 150 -21.36 -5.34 -0.90
C VAL A 150 -21.70 -4.34 -1.99
N LYS A 151 -21.31 -3.10 -1.81
CA LYS A 151 -21.45 -2.03 -2.79
C LYS A 151 -20.07 -1.60 -3.24
N ILE A 152 -19.88 -1.56 -4.54
CA ILE A 152 -18.62 -1.05 -5.12
C ILE A 152 -18.70 0.46 -5.12
N ILE A 153 -17.83 1.11 -4.36
CA ILE A 153 -17.83 2.57 -4.20
C ILE A 153 -16.75 3.27 -5.03
N TYR A 154 -15.88 2.50 -5.67
CA TYR A 154 -14.80 3.03 -6.49
C TYR A 154 -14.48 2.16 -7.71
N GLY A 155 -13.95 2.77 -8.78
CA GLY A 155 -13.55 2.10 -10.01
C GLY A 155 -14.64 2.06 -11.08
N ALA A 156 -14.40 1.31 -12.16
CA ALA A 156 -15.29 1.21 -13.31
C ALA A 156 -16.68 0.66 -12.97
N PHE A 157 -16.80 -0.11 -11.88
CA PHE A 157 -18.05 -0.70 -11.38
C PHE A 157 -18.63 0.03 -10.16
N SER A 158 -18.18 1.27 -9.91
CA SER A 158 -18.71 2.08 -8.82
C SER A 158 -20.24 2.25 -8.93
N GLY A 159 -20.93 2.04 -7.82
CA GLY A 159 -22.38 2.08 -7.74
C GLY A 159 -23.08 0.73 -7.91
N PHE A 160 -22.40 -0.32 -8.37
CA PHE A 160 -22.95 -1.65 -8.44
C PHE A 160 -23.01 -2.30 -7.06
N GLU A 161 -24.08 -3.01 -6.81
CA GLU A 161 -24.28 -3.82 -5.62
C GLU A 161 -24.26 -5.30 -5.98
N GLY A 162 -23.65 -6.10 -5.13
CA GLY A 162 -23.56 -7.54 -5.31
C GLY A 162 -23.58 -8.26 -3.97
N ARG A 163 -23.62 -9.59 -4.03
CA ARG A 163 -23.39 -10.43 -2.86
C ARG A 163 -22.05 -11.11 -2.97
N SER A 164 -21.30 -11.11 -1.88
CA SER A 164 -20.05 -11.84 -1.82
C SER A 164 -20.28 -13.33 -2.02
N GLN A 165 -19.54 -13.92 -2.93
CA GLN A 165 -19.54 -15.35 -3.18
C GLN A 165 -18.15 -15.91 -2.82
N LYS A 166 -18.12 -17.20 -2.44
CA LYS A 166 -16.88 -17.89 -2.21
C LYS A 166 -16.13 -18.02 -3.54
N SER A 167 -14.99 -17.36 -3.65
CA SER A 167 -14.09 -17.57 -4.78
C SER A 167 -13.49 -18.99 -4.67
N MET A 168 -13.73 -19.83 -5.66
CA MET A 168 -12.96 -21.07 -5.82
C MET A 168 -11.65 -20.67 -6.49
N VAL A 169 -10.62 -20.42 -5.70
CA VAL A 169 -9.26 -20.36 -6.22
C VAL A 169 -8.87 -21.82 -6.48
N THR A 170 -8.89 -22.21 -7.74
CA THR A 170 -8.28 -23.47 -8.17
C THR A 170 -6.77 -23.28 -8.13
N LYS A 171 -6.11 -24.08 -7.29
CA LYS A 171 -4.65 -24.17 -7.26
C LYS A 171 -4.13 -24.77 -8.56
#